data_73ec2eeb01bd7896870da3a584163fdd
#
_entry.id   73ec2eeb01bd7896870da3a584163fdd
#
_cell.length_a   1.000
_cell.length_b   1.000
_cell.length_c   1.000
_cell.angle_alpha   90.00
_cell.angle_beta   90.00
_cell.angle_gamma   90.00
#
_symmetry.space_group_name_H-M   'P 1'
#
loop_
_entity.id
_entity.type
_entity.pdbx_description
1 polymer ?
#
loop_
_entity_poly.entity_id
_entity_poly.type
_entity_poly.pdbx_seq_one_letter_code
_entity_poly.pdbx_strand_id
1 'polypeptide(L)'
;MIEVSRYLLPNGLKMLHHFDNSTQMVALNIIYDVGSKDEEPSQTGFAHLFEHLMFGGSVNIPDFDTPLQKAGGENNAWTSNDITNYYSVVPRQNVETAFWLESDRMLELNFSEKSLSVQKQVVCEEFKQRNLNQPYGDTYMLLRPMAYKVHPYRWPTIGKEISHIENATLEDVKTFFYKHYAPNNAILSIAGNISFEDAVRLTEKWFGSIPKRNIAARNLPEEPEQKESRFLEVYRSVPLDAITKAWHMCRRTDKEYHS
;
A
#
# COMPACT_ATOMS: atom_id res chain seq x y z
N MET A 1 16.97 -15.47 17.04
CA MET A 1 16.70 -15.40 15.57
C MET A 1 15.20 -15.60 15.41
N ILE A 2 14.54 -14.81 14.58
CA ILE A 2 13.09 -14.99 14.34
C ILE A 2 12.92 -16.23 13.44
N GLU A 3 12.17 -17.22 13.92
CA GLU A 3 11.82 -18.41 13.13
C GLU A 3 10.58 -18.12 12.31
N VAL A 4 10.61 -18.37 11.01
CA VAL A 4 9.51 -18.09 10.08
C VAL A 4 9.11 -19.37 9.35
N SER A 5 7.90 -19.83 9.61
CA SER A 5 7.25 -20.89 8.84
C SER A 5 6.57 -20.31 7.60
N ARG A 6 6.44 -21.12 6.54
CA ARG A 6 5.90 -20.68 5.24
C ARG A 6 4.83 -21.64 4.75
N TYR A 7 3.80 -21.09 4.14
CA TYR A 7 2.75 -21.84 3.48
C TYR A 7 2.35 -21.16 2.18
N LEU A 8 2.07 -21.94 1.15
CA LEU A 8 1.63 -21.43 -0.16
C LEU A 8 0.25 -22.00 -0.48
N LEU A 9 -0.75 -21.12 -0.61
CA LEU A 9 -2.08 -21.53 -1.02
C LEU A 9 -2.14 -21.87 -2.52
N PRO A 10 -3.10 -22.71 -2.95
CA PRO A 10 -3.30 -23.03 -4.38
C PRO A 10 -3.58 -21.81 -5.27
N ASN A 11 -4.17 -20.76 -4.72
CA ASN A 11 -4.43 -19.50 -5.40
C ASN A 11 -3.21 -18.55 -5.48
N GLY A 12 -2.06 -18.97 -4.93
CA GLY A 12 -0.80 -18.24 -5.00
C GLY A 12 -0.54 -17.28 -3.83
N LEU A 13 -1.43 -17.16 -2.86
CA LEU A 13 -1.17 -16.39 -1.64
C LEU A 13 -0.05 -17.06 -0.83
N LYS A 14 0.99 -16.29 -0.54
CA LYS A 14 2.10 -16.70 0.31
C LYS A 14 1.81 -16.31 1.74
N MET A 15 1.83 -17.28 2.66
CA MET A 15 1.70 -17.02 4.10
C MET A 15 3.06 -17.19 4.77
N LEU A 16 3.41 -16.22 5.61
CA LEU A 16 4.54 -16.27 6.55
C LEU A 16 3.97 -16.30 7.96
N HIS A 17 4.56 -17.11 8.83
CA HIS A 17 4.08 -17.24 10.20
C HIS A 17 5.24 -17.24 11.19
N HIS A 18 5.08 -16.49 12.27
CA HIS A 18 5.97 -16.48 13.43
C HIS A 18 5.15 -16.67 14.71
N PHE A 19 5.43 -17.75 15.43
CA PHE A 19 4.79 -18.01 16.73
C PHE A 19 5.48 -17.24 17.85
N ASP A 20 4.68 -16.47 18.61
CA ASP A 20 5.13 -15.77 19.81
C ASP A 20 4.06 -15.87 20.91
N ASN A 21 4.32 -16.67 21.93
CA ASN A 21 3.43 -16.86 23.07
C ASN A 21 3.69 -15.89 24.23
N SER A 22 4.65 -14.98 24.10
CA SER A 22 4.90 -13.95 25.09
C SER A 22 3.82 -12.87 25.14
N THR A 23 2.98 -12.81 24.11
CA THR A 23 1.86 -11.87 23.97
C THR A 23 0.52 -12.60 23.87
N GLN A 24 -0.58 -11.91 24.14
CA GLN A 24 -1.94 -12.38 23.87
C GLN A 24 -2.52 -11.78 22.57
N MET A 25 -1.69 -11.12 21.80
CA MET A 25 -2.08 -10.47 20.55
C MET A 25 -1.62 -11.28 19.35
N VAL A 26 -2.29 -11.08 18.22
CA VAL A 26 -1.90 -11.60 16.90
C VAL A 26 -1.96 -10.46 15.92
N ALA A 27 -0.90 -10.27 15.18
CA ALA A 27 -0.82 -9.34 14.06
C ALA A 27 -1.01 -10.08 12.73
N LEU A 28 -1.91 -9.59 11.90
CA LEU A 28 -2.03 -9.94 10.50
C LEU A 28 -1.52 -8.77 9.66
N ASN A 29 -0.64 -9.04 8.73
CA ASN A 29 -0.11 -8.03 7.83
C ASN A 29 -0.17 -8.53 6.38
N ILE A 30 -0.83 -7.78 5.51
CA ILE A 30 -0.90 -8.08 4.08
C ILE A 30 -0.14 -7.02 3.31
N ILE A 31 0.86 -7.47 2.55
CA ILE A 31 1.58 -6.64 1.59
C ILE A 31 1.12 -7.02 0.19
N TYR A 32 0.64 -6.04 -0.56
CA TYR A 32 0.43 -6.17 -2.00
C TYR A 32 1.64 -5.60 -2.76
N ASP A 33 2.13 -6.34 -3.75
CA ASP A 33 3.22 -5.88 -4.64
C ASP A 33 2.66 -4.89 -5.67
N VAL A 34 2.22 -3.75 -5.16
CA VAL A 34 1.71 -2.60 -5.91
C VAL A 34 1.99 -1.32 -5.15
N GLY A 35 2.52 -0.32 -5.84
CA GLY A 35 2.78 1.00 -5.28
C GLY A 35 2.70 2.06 -6.37
N SER A 36 3.14 3.27 -6.08
CA SER A 36 3.04 4.37 -7.06
C SER A 36 3.88 4.14 -8.32
N LYS A 37 4.84 3.21 -8.31
CA LYS A 37 5.59 2.82 -9.53
C LYS A 37 4.73 2.10 -10.57
N ASP A 38 3.60 1.54 -10.16
CA ASP A 38 2.70 0.75 -11.01
C ASP A 38 1.58 1.60 -11.65
N GLU A 39 1.61 2.91 -11.39
CA GLU A 39 0.64 3.87 -11.88
C GLU A 39 1.00 4.36 -13.30
N GLU A 40 -0.03 4.72 -14.05
CA GLU A 40 0.15 5.39 -15.33
C GLU A 40 0.52 6.88 -15.11
N PRO A 41 1.38 7.47 -15.96
CA PRO A 41 1.79 8.89 -15.81
C PRO A 41 0.62 9.89 -15.83
N SER A 42 -0.52 9.52 -16.37
CA SER A 42 -1.75 10.33 -16.41
C SER A 42 -2.70 10.05 -15.25
N GLN A 43 -2.42 9.06 -14.41
CA GLN A 43 -3.29 8.59 -13.32
C GLN A 43 -2.46 8.29 -12.07
N THR A 44 -1.73 9.28 -11.56
CA THR A 44 -0.86 9.11 -10.38
C THR A 44 -1.63 9.36 -9.08
N GLY A 45 -1.19 8.71 -7.99
CA GLY A 45 -1.85 8.75 -6.68
C GLY A 45 -2.88 7.64 -6.47
N PHE A 46 -3.06 6.73 -7.45
CA PHE A 46 -4.03 5.65 -7.37
C PHE A 46 -3.69 4.61 -6.31
N ALA A 47 -2.43 4.25 -6.13
CA ALA A 47 -2.02 3.31 -5.08
C ALA A 47 -2.38 3.85 -3.68
N HIS A 48 -2.20 5.15 -3.46
CA HIS A 48 -2.58 5.82 -2.22
C HIS A 48 -4.12 5.97 -2.09
N LEU A 49 -4.82 6.31 -3.17
CA LEU A 49 -6.29 6.31 -3.17
C LEU A 49 -6.84 4.92 -2.79
N PHE A 50 -6.20 3.84 -3.26
CA PHE A 50 -6.58 2.48 -2.89
C PHE A 50 -6.33 2.16 -1.42
N GLU A 51 -5.28 2.68 -0.80
CA GLU A 51 -5.10 2.59 0.64
C GLU A 51 -6.36 3.05 1.38
N HIS A 52 -6.91 4.20 1.00
CA HIS A 52 -8.16 4.73 1.57
C HIS A 52 -9.40 3.90 1.20
N LEU A 53 -9.53 3.52 -0.08
CA LEU A 53 -10.70 2.77 -0.56
C LEU A 53 -10.87 1.41 0.13
N MET A 54 -9.76 0.77 0.51
CA MET A 54 -9.75 -0.52 1.21
C MET A 54 -10.41 -0.47 2.60
N PHE A 55 -10.60 0.72 3.18
CA PHE A 55 -11.36 0.95 4.41
C PHE A 55 -12.80 1.41 4.15
N GLY A 56 -13.14 1.72 2.91
CA GLY A 56 -14.46 2.21 2.49
C GLY A 56 -15.56 1.15 2.38
N GLY A 57 -15.27 -0.08 2.83
CA GLY A 57 -16.16 -1.23 2.75
C GLY A 57 -15.85 -2.17 1.58
N SER A 58 -16.20 -3.43 1.77
CA SER A 58 -16.04 -4.51 0.81
C SER A 58 -17.38 -5.12 0.41
N VAL A 59 -17.38 -6.12 -0.44
CA VAL A 59 -18.59 -6.69 -1.03
C VAL A 59 -19.60 -7.19 0.01
N ASN A 60 -19.14 -7.77 1.13
CA ASN A 60 -19.99 -8.26 2.19
C ASN A 60 -19.91 -7.44 3.50
N ILE A 61 -18.95 -6.51 3.60
CA ILE A 61 -18.66 -5.79 4.84
C ILE A 61 -18.70 -4.28 4.53
N PRO A 62 -19.79 -3.58 4.93
CA PRO A 62 -19.95 -2.16 4.61
C PRO A 62 -19.03 -1.23 5.41
N ASP A 63 -18.50 -1.69 6.54
CA ASP A 63 -17.66 -0.94 7.47
C ASP A 63 -16.60 -1.88 8.05
N PHE A 64 -15.34 -1.60 7.73
CA PHE A 64 -14.19 -2.39 8.16
C PHE A 64 -13.86 -2.19 9.64
N ASP A 65 -13.95 -0.96 10.14
CA ASP A 65 -13.43 -0.59 11.46
C ASP A 65 -14.32 -1.06 12.60
N THR A 66 -15.63 -0.93 12.47
CA THR A 66 -16.56 -1.28 13.55
C THR A 66 -16.44 -2.74 14.05
N PRO A 67 -16.43 -3.77 13.20
CA PRO A 67 -16.24 -5.14 13.67
C PRO A 67 -14.84 -5.38 14.25
N LEU A 68 -13.81 -4.75 13.71
CA LEU A 68 -12.45 -4.86 14.24
C LEU A 68 -12.34 -4.26 15.64
N GLN A 69 -12.86 -3.05 15.84
CA GLN A 69 -12.89 -2.40 17.16
C GLN A 69 -13.69 -3.20 18.19
N LYS A 70 -14.84 -3.76 17.81
CA LYS A 70 -15.61 -4.66 18.67
C LYS A 70 -14.84 -5.92 19.06
N ALA A 71 -13.95 -6.39 18.20
CA ALA A 71 -13.03 -7.49 18.48
C ALA A 71 -11.83 -7.07 19.36
N GLY A 72 -11.71 -5.78 19.73
CA GLY A 72 -10.57 -5.24 20.48
C GLY A 72 -9.33 -5.07 19.62
N GLY A 73 -9.50 -4.96 18.32
CA GLY A 73 -8.41 -4.80 17.36
C GLY A 73 -8.18 -3.36 16.94
N GLU A 74 -7.01 -3.13 16.39
CA GLU A 74 -6.59 -1.90 15.72
C GLU A 74 -6.03 -2.22 14.33
N ASN A 75 -6.03 -1.26 13.44
CA ASN A 75 -5.46 -1.40 12.11
C ASN A 75 -4.76 -0.13 11.66
N ASN A 76 -3.94 -0.28 10.63
CA ASN A 76 -3.42 0.84 9.86
C ASN A 76 -2.96 0.36 8.47
N ALA A 77 -2.60 1.32 7.61
CA ALA A 77 -2.05 1.05 6.30
C ALA A 77 -1.01 2.10 5.91
N TRP A 78 -0.22 1.80 4.90
CA TRP A 78 0.66 2.77 4.26
C TRP A 78 1.00 2.34 2.84
N THR A 79 1.26 3.33 1.98
CA THR A 79 1.67 3.15 0.59
C THR A 79 3.06 3.72 0.36
N SER A 80 3.88 2.96 -0.36
CA SER A 80 5.18 3.40 -0.85
C SER A 80 5.21 3.44 -2.38
N ASN A 81 6.38 3.72 -2.93
CA ASN A 81 6.56 3.57 -4.36
C ASN A 81 6.42 2.13 -4.83
N ASP A 82 6.73 1.14 -3.97
CA ASP A 82 6.89 -0.26 -4.35
C ASP A 82 5.75 -1.15 -3.89
N ILE A 83 5.20 -0.89 -2.72
CA ILE A 83 4.21 -1.76 -2.08
C ILE A 83 3.14 -0.96 -1.36
N THR A 84 1.97 -1.57 -1.20
CA THR A 84 0.92 -1.11 -0.30
C THR A 84 0.71 -2.15 0.80
N ASN A 85 0.73 -1.69 2.04
CA ASN A 85 0.70 -2.53 3.23
C ASN A 85 -0.52 -2.23 4.08
N TYR A 86 -1.16 -3.29 4.57
CA TYR A 86 -2.28 -3.24 5.50
C TYR A 86 -1.97 -4.14 6.68
N TYR A 87 -2.29 -3.72 7.89
CA TYR A 87 -2.14 -4.60 9.05
C TYR A 87 -3.24 -4.38 10.07
N SER A 88 -3.54 -5.46 10.77
CA SER A 88 -4.47 -5.49 11.89
C SER A 88 -3.80 -6.21 13.06
N VAL A 89 -4.02 -5.71 14.28
CA VAL A 89 -3.57 -6.35 15.52
C VAL A 89 -4.79 -6.61 16.38
N VAL A 90 -5.01 -7.86 16.78
CA VAL A 90 -6.19 -8.29 17.52
C VAL A 90 -5.83 -9.22 18.67
N PRO A 91 -6.63 -9.29 19.75
CA PRO A 91 -6.53 -10.35 20.74
C PRO A 91 -6.68 -11.75 20.10
N ARG A 92 -5.86 -12.72 20.53
CA ARG A 92 -5.82 -14.07 19.95
C ARG A 92 -7.19 -14.76 19.87
N GLN A 93 -8.06 -14.55 20.86
CA GLN A 93 -9.40 -15.14 20.87
C GLN A 93 -10.32 -14.60 19.77
N ASN A 94 -10.01 -13.43 19.23
CA ASN A 94 -10.79 -12.75 18.19
C ASN A 94 -10.04 -12.69 16.84
N VAL A 95 -8.95 -13.45 16.69
CA VAL A 95 -8.07 -13.40 15.51
C VAL A 95 -8.83 -13.67 14.20
N GLU A 96 -9.84 -14.53 14.23
CA GLU A 96 -10.62 -14.87 13.05
C GLU A 96 -11.37 -13.68 12.45
N THR A 97 -11.71 -12.65 13.27
CA THR A 97 -12.28 -11.39 12.76
C THR A 97 -11.33 -10.69 11.78
N ALA A 98 -10.04 -10.66 12.08
CA ALA A 98 -9.07 -10.05 11.18
C ALA A 98 -8.94 -10.85 9.87
N PHE A 99 -8.94 -12.18 9.91
CA PHE A 99 -8.94 -13.02 8.70
C PHE A 99 -10.17 -12.77 7.82
N TRP A 100 -11.34 -12.70 8.43
CA TRP A 100 -12.60 -12.40 7.75
C TRP A 100 -12.55 -11.03 7.06
N LEU A 101 -12.16 -9.97 7.78
CA LEU A 101 -12.11 -8.62 7.25
C LEU A 101 -11.10 -8.48 6.10
N GLU A 102 -9.89 -9.01 6.29
CA GLU A 102 -8.82 -8.94 5.30
C GLU A 102 -9.15 -9.73 4.03
N SER A 103 -9.76 -10.91 4.18
CA SER A 103 -10.13 -11.73 3.03
C SER A 103 -11.25 -11.12 2.21
N ASP A 104 -12.23 -10.49 2.84
CA ASP A 104 -13.37 -9.89 2.15
C ASP A 104 -12.95 -8.70 1.28
N ARG A 105 -12.08 -7.82 1.80
CA ARG A 105 -11.56 -6.71 0.99
C ARG A 105 -10.58 -7.17 -0.11
N MET A 106 -9.89 -8.32 0.06
CA MET A 106 -9.09 -8.93 -1.02
C MET A 106 -9.99 -9.54 -2.10
N LEU A 107 -11.14 -10.09 -1.73
CA LEU A 107 -12.12 -10.66 -2.65
C LEU A 107 -12.64 -9.57 -3.58
N GLU A 108 -13.27 -8.53 -3.02
CA GLU A 108 -13.83 -7.42 -3.78
C GLU A 108 -14.21 -6.25 -2.87
N LEU A 109 -13.97 -5.02 -3.34
CA LEU A 109 -14.43 -3.81 -2.65
C LEU A 109 -15.91 -3.51 -2.99
N ASN A 110 -16.54 -2.74 -2.12
CA ASN A 110 -17.82 -2.10 -2.44
C ASN A 110 -17.59 -0.90 -3.35
N PHE A 111 -17.53 -1.16 -4.65
CA PHE A 111 -17.31 -0.14 -5.68
C PHE A 111 -18.53 0.78 -5.85
N SER A 112 -18.78 1.68 -4.90
CA SER A 112 -19.85 2.64 -4.97
C SER A 112 -19.35 4.05 -5.30
N GLU A 113 -20.11 4.79 -6.09
CA GLU A 113 -19.83 6.19 -6.42
C GLU A 113 -19.72 7.05 -5.15
N LYS A 114 -20.53 6.75 -4.13
CA LYS A 114 -20.49 7.45 -2.85
C LYS A 114 -19.15 7.25 -2.13
N SER A 115 -18.70 5.99 -2.02
CA SER A 115 -17.42 5.68 -1.37
C SER A 115 -16.26 6.32 -2.13
N LEU A 116 -16.24 6.19 -3.46
CA LEU A 116 -15.22 6.81 -4.30
C LEU A 116 -15.20 8.33 -4.12
N SER A 117 -16.35 9.00 -4.17
CA SER A 117 -16.44 10.45 -4.00
C SER A 117 -15.90 10.91 -2.65
N VAL A 118 -16.23 10.20 -1.56
CA VAL A 118 -15.72 10.52 -0.22
C VAL A 118 -14.20 10.37 -0.17
N GLN A 119 -13.66 9.24 -0.63
CA GLN A 119 -12.21 8.99 -0.54
C GLN A 119 -11.40 9.92 -1.45
N LYS A 120 -11.93 10.27 -2.63
CA LYS A 120 -11.33 11.30 -3.49
C LYS A 120 -11.20 12.64 -2.75
N GLN A 121 -12.24 13.08 -2.05
CA GLN A 121 -12.21 14.32 -1.27
C GLN A 121 -11.16 14.25 -0.16
N VAL A 122 -11.10 13.14 0.60
CA VAL A 122 -10.11 12.94 1.67
C VAL A 122 -8.69 13.02 1.11
N VAL A 123 -8.38 12.28 0.05
CA VAL A 123 -7.04 12.27 -0.57
C VAL A 123 -6.69 13.63 -1.17
N CYS A 124 -7.64 14.33 -1.79
CA CYS A 124 -7.42 15.68 -2.32
C CYS A 124 -7.13 16.69 -1.21
N GLU A 125 -7.82 16.62 -0.08
CA GLU A 125 -7.55 17.49 1.07
C GLU A 125 -6.19 17.14 1.72
N GLU A 126 -5.84 15.88 1.82
CA GLU A 126 -4.52 15.45 2.30
C GLU A 126 -3.40 15.97 1.38
N PHE A 127 -3.59 15.88 0.05
CA PHE A 127 -2.65 16.44 -0.92
C PHE A 127 -2.42 17.92 -0.68
N LYS A 128 -3.50 18.71 -0.51
CA LYS A 128 -3.42 20.15 -0.23
C LYS A 128 -2.69 20.42 1.09
N GLN A 129 -3.08 19.72 2.15
CA GLN A 129 -2.50 19.94 3.48
C GLN A 129 -1.00 19.59 3.50
N ARG A 130 -0.60 18.45 2.93
CA ARG A 130 0.79 17.98 2.99
C ARG A 130 1.72 18.69 2.01
N ASN A 131 1.22 19.08 0.84
CA ASN A 131 2.10 19.57 -0.22
C ASN A 131 1.93 21.07 -0.55
N LEU A 132 0.76 21.65 -0.31
CA LEU A 132 0.49 23.04 -0.71
C LEU A 132 0.39 23.99 0.49
N ASN A 133 -0.16 23.55 1.61
CA ASN A 133 -0.54 24.42 2.72
C ASN A 133 0.47 24.42 3.88
N GLN A 134 1.64 23.79 3.72
CA GLN A 134 2.68 23.80 4.75
C GLN A 134 4.03 24.22 4.18
N PRO A 135 4.89 24.88 4.98
CA PRO A 135 6.25 25.18 4.57
C PRO A 135 7.00 23.93 4.11
N TYR A 136 7.72 24.04 3.00
CA TYR A 136 8.51 22.95 2.38
C TYR A 136 7.70 21.74 1.90
N GLY A 137 6.37 21.81 1.87
CA GLY A 137 5.50 20.69 1.52
C GLY A 137 5.69 20.18 0.09
N ASP A 138 6.04 21.07 -0.84
CA ASP A 138 6.28 20.73 -2.25
C ASP A 138 7.71 20.21 -2.56
N THR A 139 8.58 20.10 -1.56
CA THR A 139 9.98 19.69 -1.74
C THR A 139 10.13 18.39 -2.53
N TYR A 140 9.40 17.33 -2.14
CA TYR A 140 9.50 16.03 -2.84
C TYR A 140 8.84 16.05 -4.22
N MET A 141 7.81 16.87 -4.42
CA MET A 141 7.18 17.05 -5.73
C MET A 141 8.14 17.69 -6.74
N LEU A 142 9.01 18.57 -6.28
CA LEU A 142 10.05 19.23 -7.08
C LEU A 142 11.30 18.36 -7.24
N LEU A 143 11.74 17.70 -6.17
CA LEU A 143 12.96 16.91 -6.14
C LEU A 143 12.88 15.65 -7.00
N ARG A 144 11.76 14.90 -6.92
CA ARG A 144 11.62 13.62 -7.61
C ARG A 144 11.76 13.71 -9.13
N PRO A 145 11.14 14.67 -9.86
CA PRO A 145 11.35 14.84 -11.30
C PRO A 145 12.77 15.28 -11.66
N MET A 146 13.52 15.83 -10.70
CA MET A 146 14.93 16.11 -10.86
C MET A 146 15.79 14.85 -10.72
N ALA A 147 15.48 14.00 -9.74
CA ALA A 147 16.19 12.76 -9.51
C ALA A 147 15.90 11.72 -10.60
N TYR A 148 14.65 11.59 -11.03
CA TYR A 148 14.20 10.58 -12.00
C TYR A 148 13.57 11.25 -13.23
N LYS A 149 14.03 10.90 -14.43
CA LYS A 149 13.52 11.45 -15.70
C LYS A 149 12.48 10.56 -16.37
N VAL A 150 12.68 9.25 -16.27
CA VAL A 150 11.82 8.26 -16.93
C VAL A 150 11.18 7.28 -15.95
N HIS A 151 11.89 6.87 -14.90
CA HIS A 151 11.39 5.91 -13.93
C HIS A 151 10.19 6.47 -13.17
N PRO A 152 9.14 5.67 -12.85
CA PRO A 152 7.96 6.12 -12.11
C PRO A 152 8.23 6.70 -10.70
N TYR A 153 9.41 6.52 -10.14
CA TYR A 153 9.80 7.20 -8.90
C TYR A 153 9.85 8.71 -9.00
N ARG A 154 9.71 9.27 -10.22
CA ARG A 154 9.62 10.71 -10.46
C ARG A 154 8.37 11.40 -9.91
N TRP A 155 7.36 10.65 -9.47
CA TRP A 155 6.22 11.21 -8.74
C TRP A 155 6.08 10.62 -7.33
N PRO A 156 5.54 11.40 -6.38
CA PRO A 156 5.29 10.92 -5.02
C PRO A 156 4.06 10.00 -4.98
N THR A 157 3.95 9.22 -3.92
CA THR A 157 2.83 8.28 -3.71
C THR A 157 1.46 8.94 -3.68
N ILE A 158 1.40 10.19 -3.21
CA ILE A 158 0.15 10.98 -3.18
C ILE A 158 -0.29 11.46 -4.58
N GLY A 159 0.56 11.27 -5.59
CA GLY A 159 0.34 11.72 -6.97
C GLY A 159 1.09 13.02 -7.29
N LYS A 160 1.32 13.26 -8.59
CA LYS A 160 1.96 14.51 -9.06
C LYS A 160 0.97 15.66 -9.23
N GLU A 161 -0.30 15.37 -9.49
CA GLU A 161 -1.35 16.34 -9.75
C GLU A 161 -2.65 15.92 -9.11
N ILE A 162 -3.30 16.84 -8.41
CA ILE A 162 -4.56 16.58 -7.70
C ILE A 162 -5.69 16.18 -8.67
N SER A 163 -5.67 16.72 -9.89
CA SER A 163 -6.63 16.43 -10.95
C SER A 163 -6.68 14.94 -11.33
N HIS A 164 -5.59 14.19 -11.15
CA HIS A 164 -5.59 12.75 -11.39
C HIS A 164 -6.52 11.99 -10.46
N ILE A 165 -6.63 12.45 -9.20
CA ILE A 165 -7.56 11.89 -8.21
C ILE A 165 -8.96 12.44 -8.41
N GLU A 166 -9.10 13.75 -8.67
CA GLU A 166 -10.40 14.38 -8.90
C GLU A 166 -11.14 13.77 -10.09
N ASN A 167 -10.42 13.41 -11.15
CA ASN A 167 -10.99 12.83 -12.37
C ASN A 167 -11.08 11.29 -12.34
N ALA A 168 -10.60 10.61 -11.28
CA ALA A 168 -10.68 9.16 -11.18
C ALA A 168 -12.14 8.68 -11.25
N THR A 169 -12.40 7.73 -12.14
CA THR A 169 -13.72 7.12 -12.34
C THR A 169 -13.82 5.78 -11.61
N LEU A 170 -15.04 5.29 -11.42
CA LEU A 170 -15.26 3.98 -10.82
C LEU A 170 -14.65 2.84 -11.68
N GLU A 171 -14.64 3.00 -13.00
CA GLU A 171 -14.04 2.04 -13.93
C GLU A 171 -12.52 2.01 -13.81
N ASP A 172 -11.87 3.16 -13.66
CA ASP A 172 -10.43 3.24 -13.42
C ASP A 172 -10.07 2.51 -12.11
N VAL A 173 -10.85 2.74 -11.06
CA VAL A 173 -10.68 2.12 -9.76
C VAL A 173 -10.84 0.59 -9.85
N LYS A 174 -11.88 0.09 -10.51
CA LYS A 174 -12.07 -1.35 -10.73
C LYS A 174 -10.92 -1.95 -11.51
N THR A 175 -10.50 -1.30 -12.59
CA THR A 175 -9.39 -1.76 -13.43
C THR A 175 -8.12 -1.88 -12.61
N PHE A 176 -7.79 -0.88 -11.79
CA PHE A 176 -6.61 -0.91 -10.93
C PHE A 176 -6.69 -2.03 -9.88
N PHE A 177 -7.86 -2.22 -9.24
CA PHE A 177 -8.07 -3.31 -8.28
C PHE A 177 -7.82 -4.68 -8.91
N TYR A 178 -8.50 -4.97 -10.01
CA TYR A 178 -8.38 -6.28 -10.65
C TYR A 178 -7.00 -6.55 -11.26
N LYS A 179 -6.26 -5.49 -11.59
CA LYS A 179 -4.89 -5.60 -12.09
C LYS A 179 -3.87 -5.92 -10.99
N HIS A 180 -4.09 -5.45 -9.76
CA HIS A 180 -3.04 -5.48 -8.73
C HIS A 180 -3.41 -6.19 -7.43
N TYR A 181 -4.67 -6.12 -6.97
CA TYR A 181 -5.09 -6.65 -5.68
C TYR A 181 -5.59 -8.09 -5.80
N ALA A 182 -4.67 -9.04 -5.71
CA ALA A 182 -4.96 -10.46 -5.87
C ALA A 182 -4.13 -11.30 -4.90
N PRO A 183 -4.60 -12.51 -4.51
CA PRO A 183 -3.85 -13.38 -3.61
C PRO A 183 -2.45 -13.73 -4.15
N ASN A 184 -2.30 -13.97 -5.45
CA ASN A 184 -1.02 -14.25 -6.09
C ASN A 184 -0.12 -13.02 -6.30
N ASN A 185 -0.56 -11.83 -5.88
CA ASN A 185 0.24 -10.60 -5.82
C ASN A 185 0.38 -10.09 -4.37
N ALA A 186 0.15 -10.96 -3.38
CA ALA A 186 0.16 -10.60 -1.97
C ALA A 186 1.00 -11.56 -1.13
N ILE A 187 1.44 -11.06 0.02
CA ILE A 187 2.05 -11.84 1.09
C ILE A 187 1.27 -11.54 2.38
N LEU A 188 0.75 -12.58 3.01
CA LEU A 188 0.14 -12.53 4.33
C LEU A 188 1.17 -12.94 5.38
N SER A 189 1.48 -12.06 6.30
CA SER A 189 2.34 -12.33 7.45
C SER A 189 1.51 -12.38 8.72
N ILE A 190 1.65 -13.45 9.51
CA ILE A 190 0.93 -13.67 10.76
C ILE A 190 1.97 -13.84 11.86
N ALA A 191 1.89 -13.01 12.90
CA ALA A 191 2.80 -13.10 14.03
C ALA A 191 2.05 -12.95 15.35
N GLY A 192 2.43 -13.76 16.36
CA GLY A 192 1.83 -13.73 17.69
C GLY A 192 1.36 -15.08 18.20
N ASN A 193 0.40 -15.06 19.11
CA ASN A 193 -0.04 -16.25 19.83
C ASN A 193 -1.09 -17.05 19.07
N ILE A 194 -0.71 -17.61 17.95
CA ILE A 194 -1.50 -18.52 17.12
C ILE A 194 -0.58 -19.64 16.63
N SER A 195 -1.01 -20.91 16.69
CA SER A 195 -0.23 -22.03 16.14
C SER A 195 -0.12 -21.95 14.62
N PHE A 196 0.90 -22.59 14.05
CA PHE A 196 1.05 -22.68 12.59
C PHE A 196 -0.13 -23.37 11.94
N GLU A 197 -0.60 -24.46 12.54
CA GLU A 197 -1.73 -25.27 12.07
C GLU A 197 -3.01 -24.43 12.04
N ASP A 198 -3.29 -23.66 13.10
CA ASP A 198 -4.45 -22.77 13.14
C ASP A 198 -4.33 -21.62 12.14
N ALA A 199 -3.12 -21.03 11.99
CA ALA A 199 -2.87 -20.01 10.99
C ALA A 199 -3.12 -20.53 9.56
N VAL A 200 -2.65 -21.74 9.23
CA VAL A 200 -2.91 -22.39 7.94
C VAL A 200 -4.42 -22.62 7.77
N ARG A 201 -5.08 -23.25 8.75
CA ARG A 201 -6.52 -23.55 8.70
C ARG A 201 -7.37 -22.28 8.47
N LEU A 202 -7.08 -21.19 9.18
CA LEU A 202 -7.79 -19.92 9.00
C LEU A 202 -7.47 -19.27 7.66
N THR A 203 -6.22 -19.34 7.22
CA THR A 203 -5.84 -18.81 5.90
C THR A 203 -6.55 -19.55 4.78
N GLU A 204 -6.59 -20.88 4.82
CA GLU A 204 -7.34 -21.69 3.84
C GLU A 204 -8.84 -21.40 3.87
N LYS A 205 -9.43 -21.31 5.08
CA LYS A 205 -10.85 -21.04 5.27
C LYS A 205 -11.26 -19.72 4.62
N TRP A 206 -10.52 -18.66 4.86
CA TRP A 206 -10.91 -17.30 4.49
C TRP A 206 -10.37 -16.85 3.13
N PHE A 207 -9.15 -17.22 2.79
CA PHE A 207 -8.52 -16.79 1.54
C PHE A 207 -8.53 -17.86 0.43
N GLY A 208 -8.78 -19.13 0.77
CA GLY A 208 -8.64 -20.25 -0.17
C GLY A 208 -9.57 -20.18 -1.37
N SER A 209 -10.77 -19.62 -1.22
CA SER A 209 -11.77 -19.47 -2.28
C SER A 209 -11.54 -18.25 -3.19
N ILE A 210 -10.67 -17.31 -2.79
CA ILE A 210 -10.39 -16.09 -3.58
C ILE A 210 -9.63 -16.51 -4.83
N PRO A 211 -10.12 -16.19 -6.05
CA PRO A 211 -9.44 -16.61 -7.27
C PRO A 211 -8.13 -15.86 -7.48
N LYS A 212 -7.12 -16.56 -7.97
CA LYS A 212 -5.92 -15.89 -8.52
C LYS A 212 -6.31 -15.06 -9.75
N ARG A 213 -5.56 -13.98 -9.99
CA ARG A 213 -5.74 -13.12 -11.16
C ARG A 213 -4.52 -13.19 -12.07
N ASN A 214 -4.68 -12.76 -13.32
CA ASN A 214 -3.57 -12.64 -14.25
C ASN A 214 -2.79 -11.35 -13.92
N ILE A 215 -1.69 -11.48 -13.19
CA ILE A 215 -0.79 -10.37 -12.88
C ILE A 215 0.21 -10.24 -14.04
N ALA A 216 0.11 -9.15 -14.78
CA ALA A 216 1.03 -8.89 -15.89
C ALA A 216 2.47 -8.68 -15.37
N ALA A 217 3.43 -9.16 -16.15
CA ALA A 217 4.84 -8.90 -15.87
C ALA A 217 5.09 -7.37 -15.91
N ARG A 218 5.76 -6.88 -14.88
CA ARG A 218 6.12 -5.46 -14.75
C ARG A 218 7.25 -5.13 -15.72
N ASN A 219 7.06 -4.07 -16.50
CA ASN A 219 8.07 -3.54 -17.40
C ASN A 219 8.31 -2.05 -17.09
N LEU A 220 9.11 -1.80 -16.06
CA LEU A 220 9.46 -0.43 -15.68
C LEU A 220 10.62 0.08 -16.55
N PRO A 221 10.57 1.34 -17.00
CA PRO A 221 11.67 1.95 -17.73
C PRO A 221 12.90 2.05 -16.83
N GLU A 222 14.06 1.74 -17.36
CA GLU A 222 15.32 1.94 -16.66
C GLU A 222 15.68 3.44 -16.65
N GLU A 223 16.00 3.96 -15.45
CA GLU A 223 16.45 5.34 -15.33
C GLU A 223 17.85 5.47 -15.92
N PRO A 224 18.08 6.41 -16.86
CA PRO A 224 19.41 6.66 -17.40
C PRO A 224 20.37 7.19 -16.35
N GLU A 225 21.66 6.85 -16.49
CA GLU A 225 22.70 7.35 -15.61
C GLU A 225 22.72 8.91 -15.60
N GLN A 226 22.75 9.48 -14.42
CA GLN A 226 22.88 10.91 -14.25
C GLN A 226 24.36 11.32 -14.38
N LYS A 227 24.68 12.03 -15.47
CA LYS A 227 26.06 12.44 -15.80
C LYS A 227 26.43 13.84 -15.30
N GLU A 228 25.45 14.62 -14.87
CA GLU A 228 25.65 16.01 -14.41
C GLU A 228 24.76 16.30 -13.19
N SER A 229 25.20 17.28 -12.39
CA SER A 229 24.37 17.79 -11.30
C SER A 229 23.18 18.56 -11.84
N ARG A 230 22.06 18.46 -11.16
CA ARG A 230 20.83 19.21 -11.47
C ARG A 230 20.54 20.14 -10.31
N PHE A 231 20.18 21.37 -10.62
CA PHE A 231 19.90 22.41 -9.65
C PHE A 231 18.55 23.04 -9.92
N LEU A 232 17.80 23.34 -8.87
CA LEU A 232 16.56 24.08 -8.91
C LEU A 232 16.51 25.01 -7.70
N GLU A 233 16.26 26.27 -7.93
CA GLU A 233 16.00 27.27 -6.91
C GLU A 233 14.54 27.69 -7.00
N VAL A 234 13.87 27.71 -5.86
CA VAL A 234 12.46 28.10 -5.75
C VAL A 234 12.26 29.05 -4.59
N TYR A 235 11.41 30.05 -4.78
CA TYR A 235 11.05 31.02 -3.76
C TYR A 235 9.68 30.69 -3.18
N ARG A 236 9.64 30.58 -1.86
CA ARG A 236 8.42 30.27 -1.09
C ARG A 236 8.38 31.14 0.16
N SER A 237 7.18 31.35 0.69
CA SER A 237 7.01 31.98 2.01
C SER A 237 7.30 30.95 3.09
N VAL A 238 8.55 30.84 3.50
CA VAL A 238 9.03 29.86 4.49
C VAL A 238 9.83 30.54 5.59
N PRO A 239 9.90 29.96 6.80
CA PRO A 239 10.60 30.59 7.93
C PRO A 239 12.11 30.77 7.73
N LEU A 240 12.74 29.81 7.07
CA LEU A 240 14.21 29.77 6.83
C LEU A 240 14.52 29.22 5.45
N ASP A 241 15.68 29.58 4.91
CA ASP A 241 16.20 28.97 3.69
C ASP A 241 16.54 27.50 3.95
N ALA A 242 16.25 26.64 2.98
CA ALA A 242 16.54 25.21 3.06
C ALA A 242 17.26 24.70 1.80
N ILE A 243 18.20 23.79 2.00
CA ILE A 243 18.90 23.09 0.91
C ILE A 243 18.58 21.61 1.03
N THR A 244 17.98 21.06 -0.01
CA THR A 244 17.73 19.62 -0.13
C THR A 244 18.64 19.03 -1.20
N LYS A 245 19.36 17.96 -0.87
CA LYS A 245 20.25 17.24 -1.79
C LYS A 245 19.84 15.77 -1.87
N ALA A 246 19.91 15.19 -3.06
CA ALA A 246 19.65 13.79 -3.31
C ALA A 246 20.69 13.17 -4.24
N TRP A 247 21.01 11.90 -4.01
CA TRP A 247 21.89 11.10 -4.83
C TRP A 247 21.22 9.78 -5.15
N HIS A 248 21.48 9.25 -6.34
CA HIS A 248 21.17 7.86 -6.62
C HIS A 248 22.13 6.97 -5.85
N MET A 249 21.63 5.85 -5.38
CA MET A 249 22.42 4.82 -4.73
C MET A 249 22.11 3.45 -5.37
N CYS A 250 22.84 2.44 -4.99
CA CYS A 250 22.60 1.06 -5.41
C CYS A 250 21.20 0.56 -5.01
N ARG A 251 20.74 -0.52 -5.63
CA ARG A 251 19.45 -1.12 -5.31
C ARG A 251 19.46 -1.70 -3.90
N ARG A 252 18.32 -1.73 -3.23
CA ARG A 252 18.16 -2.32 -1.89
C ARG A 252 18.59 -3.80 -1.82
N THR A 253 18.56 -4.50 -2.96
CA THR A 253 18.98 -5.91 -3.09
C THR A 253 20.45 -6.09 -3.37
N ASP A 254 21.18 -5.01 -3.65
CA ASP A 254 22.60 -5.06 -3.95
C ASP A 254 23.41 -5.19 -2.65
N LYS A 255 24.55 -5.88 -2.74
CA LYS A 255 25.41 -6.14 -1.56
C LYS A 255 25.92 -4.86 -0.91
N GLU A 256 26.10 -3.82 -1.70
CA GLU A 256 26.63 -2.52 -1.32
C GLU A 256 25.60 -1.65 -0.59
N TYR A 257 24.32 -2.05 -0.52
CA TYR A 257 23.27 -1.23 0.10
C TYR A 257 23.50 -0.93 1.58
N HIS A 258 24.18 -1.82 2.29
CA HIS A 258 24.47 -1.71 3.71
C HIS A 258 25.94 -1.34 4.04
N SER A 259 26.72 -0.96 3.03
CA SER A 259 28.15 -0.61 3.17
C SER A 259 28.39 0.88 3.39
#